data_5aba14daff3ec4bc85620c4251faef99
#
_entry.id   5aba14daff3ec4bc85620c4251faef99
#
_cell.length_a   1.000
_cell.length_b   1.000
_cell.length_c   1.000
_cell.angle_alpha   90.00
_cell.angle_beta   90.00
_cell.angle_gamma   90.00
#
_symmetry.space_group_name_H-M   'P 1'
#
loop_
_entity.id
_entity.type
_entity.pdbx_description
1 polymer ?
#
loop_
_entity_poly.entity_id
_entity_poly.type
_entity_poly.pdbx_seq_one_letter_code
_entity_poly.pdbx_strand_id
1 'polypeptide(L)'
;MKGRKVLHSKFYKKTGETLYTEILPNGLTVYYLPKADYNRTYGLFTTNFGSLDTTFIPKGASTFQTFPEGIAHFLEHKLFEKEDGDVMDKFSALGAQTNAFTSFSRTSYLFSTLENSYACTELLLDFVQSPYFTQENVRKEQGIIQQEIQMYQDDSDWRLFAGLLEKMYPASPLAADIAGTPATINAITADDLYKNYEVFYHPTNMNLFLTGPFQVEEMAAFVRENQATKCFEAQEVPLRQELRAAEPKSGEVLALEVAMPKLALGLRGEDFLPQEARARMKYKIGNQIFLDLLFGRTSQRYEELYNQGLIDDSFGLSFELDERFHFAVFTGDTENPKKLSETLQEALKSYKIDRDFSEEHLQLLKREMLGDYFSSLNSLEYIASQFSSEIYEDLNFFDLPELLNELTLADIEKSAEQFIKAMKVVTFTIVPK
;
A
#
# COMPACT_ATOMS: atom_id res chain seq x y z
N MET A 1 13.37 13.70 35.09
CA MET A 1 12.10 14.44 34.90
C MET A 1 11.11 13.47 34.26
N LYS A 2 10.00 13.13 34.93
CA LYS A 2 8.95 12.29 34.32
C LYS A 2 8.29 13.12 33.23
N GLY A 3 8.62 12.86 31.96
CA GLY A 3 7.94 13.46 30.82
C GLY A 3 6.45 13.17 30.94
N ARG A 4 5.64 14.20 30.89
CA ARG A 4 4.19 14.07 30.83
C ARG A 4 3.85 13.23 29.60
N LYS A 5 3.28 12.05 29.83
CA LYS A 5 2.70 11.19 28.79
C LYS A 5 1.53 11.95 28.19
N VAL A 6 1.70 12.54 27.02
CA VAL A 6 0.66 13.36 26.39
C VAL A 6 0.02 12.54 25.29
N LEU A 7 -1.17 12.04 25.56
CA LEU A 7 -2.08 11.54 24.54
C LEU A 7 -2.65 12.76 23.81
N HIS A 8 -2.31 12.93 22.55
CA HIS A 8 -2.82 14.02 21.71
C HIS A 8 -4.11 13.58 21.04
N SER A 9 -5.08 14.48 20.92
CA SER A 9 -6.32 14.22 20.21
C SER A 9 -6.56 15.23 19.11
N LYS A 10 -7.01 14.76 17.92
CA LYS A 10 -7.45 15.60 16.81
C LYS A 10 -8.89 15.22 16.44
N PHE A 11 -9.79 16.20 16.52
CA PHE A 11 -11.19 16.01 16.10
C PHE A 11 -11.36 16.37 14.63
N TYR A 12 -11.89 15.46 13.84
CA TYR A 12 -12.18 15.64 12.43
C TYR A 12 -13.64 15.97 12.22
N LYS A 13 -13.93 17.27 12.05
CA LYS A 13 -15.28 17.80 11.98
C LYS A 13 -16.16 17.17 10.87
N LYS A 14 -15.57 16.77 9.75
CA LYS A 14 -16.30 16.23 8.61
C LYS A 14 -16.80 14.79 8.84
N THR A 15 -16.03 14.01 9.59
CA THR A 15 -16.35 12.61 9.89
C THR A 15 -16.96 12.43 11.28
N GLY A 16 -16.80 13.41 12.19
CA GLY A 16 -17.17 13.29 13.59
C GLY A 16 -16.20 12.44 14.41
N GLU A 17 -15.07 12.03 13.82
CA GLU A 17 -14.10 11.16 14.46
C GLU A 17 -13.13 11.92 15.36
N THR A 18 -12.69 11.29 16.43
CA THR A 18 -11.58 11.78 17.26
C THR A 18 -10.45 10.75 17.23
N LEU A 19 -9.35 11.11 16.62
CA LEU A 19 -8.14 10.30 16.60
C LEU A 19 -7.25 10.71 17.77
N TYR A 20 -6.81 9.72 18.54
CA TYR A 20 -5.84 9.92 19.63
C TYR A 20 -4.49 9.34 19.19
N THR A 21 -3.42 10.05 19.48
CA THR A 21 -2.06 9.67 19.09
C THR A 21 -1.10 9.83 20.25
N GLU A 22 -0.19 8.89 20.42
CA GLU A 22 0.95 9.03 21.31
C GLU A 22 2.21 8.42 20.69
N ILE A 23 3.37 8.95 21.07
CA ILE A 23 4.67 8.35 20.79
C ILE A 23 5.21 7.79 22.10
N LEU A 24 5.47 6.49 22.13
CA LEU A 24 5.96 5.81 23.31
C LEU A 24 7.47 6.05 23.53
N PRO A 25 8.01 5.82 24.73
CA PRO A 25 9.43 6.05 25.02
C PRO A 25 10.41 5.26 24.13
N ASN A 26 9.98 4.11 23.57
CA ASN A 26 10.75 3.32 22.62
C ASN A 26 10.63 3.79 21.17
N GLY A 27 9.86 4.88 20.93
CA GLY A 27 9.65 5.47 19.61
C GLY A 27 8.45 4.93 18.83
N LEU A 28 7.72 3.93 19.34
CA LEU A 28 6.51 3.42 18.70
C LEU A 28 5.43 4.50 18.68
N THR A 29 4.89 4.79 17.50
CA THR A 29 3.72 5.66 17.35
C THR A 29 2.46 4.82 17.42
N VAL A 30 1.52 5.21 18.29
CA VAL A 30 0.25 4.50 18.47
C VAL A 30 -0.91 5.44 18.20
N TYR A 31 -1.84 4.95 17.39
CA TYR A 31 -3.08 5.63 17.03
C TYR A 31 -4.27 4.87 17.61
N TYR A 32 -5.18 5.58 18.24
CA TYR A 32 -6.42 5.03 18.79
C TYR A 32 -7.61 5.76 18.18
N LEU A 33 -8.49 5.00 17.54
CA LEU A 33 -9.75 5.49 17.00
C LEU A 33 -10.91 4.77 17.69
N PRO A 34 -11.47 5.32 18.80
CA PRO A 34 -12.59 4.70 19.48
C PRO A 34 -13.86 4.75 18.63
N LYS A 35 -14.56 3.62 18.51
CA LYS A 35 -15.80 3.45 17.76
C LYS A 35 -16.84 2.76 18.64
N ALA A 36 -17.51 3.54 19.50
CA ALA A 36 -18.44 3.01 20.53
C ALA A 36 -19.64 2.26 19.95
N ASP A 37 -20.07 2.59 18.72
CA ASP A 37 -21.21 1.98 18.05
C ASP A 37 -20.85 0.68 17.32
N TYR A 38 -19.59 0.26 17.36
CA TYR A 38 -19.13 -1.00 16.79
C TYR A 38 -19.02 -2.08 17.88
N ASN A 39 -19.15 -3.33 17.47
CA ASN A 39 -19.01 -4.49 18.35
C ASN A 39 -17.68 -5.24 18.13
N ARG A 40 -16.84 -4.77 17.23
CA ARG A 40 -15.60 -5.40 16.83
C ARG A 40 -14.42 -4.48 17.07
N THR A 41 -13.31 -5.03 17.54
CA THR A 41 -12.01 -4.33 17.61
C THR A 41 -11.12 -4.82 16.47
N TYR A 42 -10.46 -3.90 15.82
CA TYR A 42 -9.46 -4.14 14.78
C TYR A 42 -8.12 -3.53 15.19
N GLY A 43 -7.05 -4.28 15.09
CA GLY A 43 -5.70 -3.82 15.35
C GLY A 43 -4.80 -4.07 14.15
N LEU A 44 -4.03 -3.06 13.76
CA LEU A 44 -3.08 -3.12 12.65
C LEU A 44 -1.71 -2.63 13.12
N PHE A 45 -0.69 -3.48 13.04
CA PHE A 45 0.67 -3.17 13.40
C PHE A 45 1.55 -3.20 12.15
N THR A 46 2.02 -2.02 11.74
CA THR A 46 2.68 -1.79 10.46
C THR A 46 4.14 -1.43 10.66
N THR A 47 5.03 -2.03 9.89
CA THR A 47 6.42 -1.58 9.70
C THR A 47 6.57 -0.91 8.34
N ASN A 48 7.35 0.17 8.28
CA ASN A 48 7.75 0.83 7.04
C ASN A 48 8.88 0.02 6.36
N PHE A 49 8.53 -1.19 5.92
CA PHE A 49 9.38 -2.15 5.24
C PHE A 49 8.55 -2.94 4.23
N GLY A 50 8.92 -2.89 2.97
CA GLY A 50 8.22 -3.58 1.90
C GLY A 50 9.17 -4.14 0.84
N SER A 51 8.61 -4.59 -0.28
CA SER A 51 9.40 -5.25 -1.33
C SER A 51 10.44 -4.35 -2.00
N LEU A 52 10.32 -3.03 -1.87
CA LEU A 52 11.32 -2.07 -2.38
C LEU A 52 12.59 -2.00 -1.54
N ASP A 53 12.56 -2.44 -0.30
CA ASP A 53 13.63 -2.25 0.67
C ASP A 53 14.67 -3.40 0.62
N THR A 54 15.09 -3.77 -0.58
CA THR A 54 16.06 -4.86 -0.78
C THR A 54 17.51 -4.44 -0.55
N THR A 55 17.84 -3.13 -0.58
CA THR A 55 19.20 -2.63 -0.43
C THR A 55 19.24 -1.52 0.62
N PHE A 56 19.93 -1.79 1.73
CA PHE A 56 20.04 -0.87 2.86
C PHE A 56 21.35 -1.14 3.63
N ILE A 57 21.65 -0.31 4.64
CA ILE A 57 22.78 -0.52 5.55
C ILE A 57 22.29 -1.31 6.78
N PRO A 58 22.68 -2.59 6.95
CA PRO A 58 22.35 -3.39 8.12
C PRO A 58 22.95 -2.80 9.41
N LYS A 59 22.37 -3.18 10.57
CA LYS A 59 22.89 -2.77 11.87
C LYS A 59 24.35 -3.19 12.03
N GLY A 60 25.18 -2.25 12.44
CA GLY A 60 26.63 -2.49 12.62
C GLY A 60 27.45 -2.51 11.33
N ALA A 61 26.84 -2.39 10.16
CA ALA A 61 27.54 -2.22 8.87
C ALA A 61 27.75 -0.75 8.53
N SER A 62 28.69 -0.49 7.61
CA SER A 62 28.97 0.87 7.10
C SER A 62 28.70 1.01 5.60
N THR A 63 28.27 -0.05 4.94
CA THR A 63 28.02 -0.10 3.49
C THR A 63 26.68 -0.74 3.19
N PHE A 64 26.10 -0.35 2.07
CA PHE A 64 24.89 -0.99 1.55
C PHE A 64 25.10 -2.47 1.28
N GLN A 65 24.10 -3.26 1.66
CA GLN A 65 24.01 -4.68 1.34
C GLN A 65 22.69 -4.92 0.63
N THR A 66 22.71 -5.80 -0.37
CA THR A 66 21.51 -6.17 -1.13
C THR A 66 21.05 -7.56 -0.68
N PHE A 67 19.78 -7.68 -0.38
CA PHE A 67 19.10 -8.90 0.04
C PHE A 67 18.22 -9.44 -1.09
N PRO A 68 17.90 -10.75 -1.09
CA PRO A 68 17.06 -11.34 -2.11
C PRO A 68 15.67 -10.69 -2.18
N GLU A 69 15.15 -10.51 -3.38
CA GLU A 69 13.76 -10.11 -3.61
C GLU A 69 12.79 -11.11 -2.98
N GLY A 70 11.66 -10.62 -2.48
CA GLY A 70 10.69 -11.43 -1.73
C GLY A 70 10.97 -11.50 -0.23
N ILE A 71 12.08 -10.94 0.29
CA ILE A 71 12.46 -11.07 1.71
C ILE A 71 11.46 -10.41 2.65
N ALA A 72 10.81 -9.31 2.25
CA ALA A 72 9.78 -8.65 3.07
C ALA A 72 8.54 -9.54 3.24
N HIS A 73 8.06 -10.14 2.16
CA HIS A 73 6.98 -11.10 2.17
C HIS A 73 7.35 -12.38 2.93
N PHE A 74 8.58 -12.84 2.77
CA PHE A 74 9.09 -13.98 3.53
C PHE A 74 9.06 -13.72 5.05
N LEU A 75 9.49 -12.53 5.49
CA LEU A 75 9.41 -12.12 6.90
C LEU A 75 7.97 -12.06 7.39
N GLU A 76 7.04 -11.60 6.56
CA GLU A 76 5.61 -11.59 6.88
C GLU A 76 5.14 -12.98 7.31
N HIS A 77 5.37 -13.99 6.49
CA HIS A 77 5.03 -15.38 6.77
C HIS A 77 5.73 -15.89 8.04
N LYS A 78 7.04 -15.65 8.14
CA LYS A 78 7.85 -16.24 9.20
C LYS A 78 7.56 -15.71 10.59
N LEU A 79 7.01 -14.52 10.74
CA LEU A 79 6.67 -13.99 12.06
C LEU A 79 5.51 -14.74 12.74
N PHE A 80 4.65 -15.42 12.01
CA PHE A 80 3.58 -16.24 12.62
C PHE A 80 4.11 -17.53 13.25
N GLU A 81 5.23 -18.08 12.80
CA GLU A 81 5.81 -19.28 13.38
C GLU A 81 6.72 -18.94 14.58
N LYS A 82 6.48 -19.57 15.73
CA LYS A 82 7.25 -19.44 16.97
C LYS A 82 7.75 -20.81 17.43
N GLU A 83 8.64 -20.81 18.41
CA GLU A 83 9.17 -22.07 18.99
C GLU A 83 8.03 -22.92 19.59
N ASP A 84 7.01 -22.29 20.14
CA ASP A 84 5.87 -22.91 20.81
C ASP A 84 4.63 -23.11 19.91
N GLY A 85 4.75 -22.89 18.60
CA GLY A 85 3.71 -23.14 17.62
C GLY A 85 3.32 -21.95 16.76
N ASP A 86 2.19 -22.09 16.04
CA ASP A 86 1.67 -21.05 15.14
C ASP A 86 0.85 -20.01 15.92
N VAL A 87 1.10 -18.73 15.65
CA VAL A 87 0.38 -17.61 16.24
C VAL A 87 -1.08 -17.54 15.76
N MET A 88 -1.38 -18.02 14.55
CA MET A 88 -2.74 -18.07 14.04
C MET A 88 -3.66 -18.94 14.92
N ASP A 89 -3.13 -20.05 15.45
CA ASP A 89 -3.85 -20.92 16.39
C ASP A 89 -4.15 -20.18 17.71
N LYS A 90 -3.21 -19.33 18.17
CA LYS A 90 -3.41 -18.55 19.40
C LYS A 90 -4.49 -17.50 19.24
N PHE A 91 -4.56 -16.80 18.08
CA PHE A 91 -5.66 -15.87 17.76
C PHE A 91 -6.99 -16.62 17.65
N SER A 92 -7.01 -17.77 16.98
CA SER A 92 -8.21 -18.60 16.85
C SER A 92 -8.74 -19.03 18.23
N ALA A 93 -7.86 -19.38 19.16
CA ALA A 93 -8.25 -19.73 20.55
C ALA A 93 -8.85 -18.52 21.32
N LEU A 94 -8.52 -17.29 20.94
CA LEU A 94 -9.12 -16.06 21.46
C LEU A 94 -10.42 -15.67 20.75
N GLY A 95 -10.87 -16.43 19.75
CA GLY A 95 -12.04 -16.09 18.92
C GLY A 95 -11.77 -14.95 17.93
N ALA A 96 -10.51 -14.71 17.59
CA ALA A 96 -10.08 -13.65 16.70
C ALA A 96 -9.65 -14.21 15.33
N GLN A 97 -9.79 -13.38 14.30
CA GLN A 97 -9.18 -13.57 12.99
C GLN A 97 -7.87 -12.76 12.95
N THR A 98 -6.85 -13.30 12.30
CA THR A 98 -5.58 -12.62 12.07
C THR A 98 -5.16 -12.80 10.62
N ASN A 99 -4.40 -11.84 10.11
CA ASN A 99 -3.82 -11.87 8.77
C ASN A 99 -2.60 -10.95 8.73
N ALA A 100 -1.89 -10.95 7.61
CA ALA A 100 -0.84 -9.99 7.30
C ALA A 100 -0.84 -9.69 5.81
N PHE A 101 -0.14 -8.63 5.40
CA PHE A 101 0.10 -8.33 4.00
C PHE A 101 1.38 -7.51 3.83
N THR A 102 2.04 -7.74 2.71
CA THR A 102 3.20 -6.98 2.26
C THR A 102 2.87 -6.18 1.01
N SER A 103 3.31 -4.92 0.98
CA SER A 103 3.23 -4.05 -0.18
C SER A 103 4.62 -3.60 -0.63
N PHE A 104 4.69 -2.65 -1.56
CA PHE A 104 5.97 -2.08 -2.00
C PHE A 104 6.74 -1.40 -0.88
N SER A 105 6.07 -0.72 0.05
CA SER A 105 6.69 0.14 1.07
C SER A 105 6.43 -0.26 2.51
N ARG A 106 5.54 -1.22 2.77
CA ARG A 106 5.15 -1.60 4.14
C ARG A 106 4.75 -3.07 4.24
N THR A 107 4.87 -3.59 5.46
CA THR A 107 4.32 -4.89 5.88
C THR A 107 3.46 -4.66 7.12
N SER A 108 2.26 -5.23 7.14
CA SER A 108 1.28 -5.04 8.22
C SER A 108 0.77 -6.36 8.73
N TYR A 109 0.59 -6.45 10.05
CA TYR A 109 0.02 -7.57 10.78
C TYR A 109 -1.25 -7.11 11.47
N LEU A 110 -2.30 -7.90 11.46
CA LEU A 110 -3.60 -7.45 11.92
C LEU A 110 -4.37 -8.52 12.72
N PHE A 111 -5.29 -8.04 13.53
CA PHE A 111 -6.35 -8.89 14.05
C PHE A 111 -7.71 -8.21 13.98
N SER A 112 -8.76 -9.03 13.98
CA SER A 112 -10.14 -8.61 14.12
C SER A 112 -10.85 -9.51 15.13
N THR A 113 -11.46 -8.93 16.16
CA THR A 113 -12.14 -9.69 17.20
C THR A 113 -13.39 -9.02 17.72
N LEU A 114 -14.37 -9.82 18.18
CA LEU A 114 -15.55 -9.36 18.92
C LEU A 114 -15.26 -9.23 20.42
N GLU A 115 -14.42 -10.12 20.93
CA GLU A 115 -14.09 -10.22 22.34
C GLU A 115 -12.56 -10.27 22.52
N ASN A 116 -12.06 -10.20 23.74
CA ASN A 116 -10.63 -10.36 24.06
C ASN A 116 -9.70 -9.35 23.37
N SER A 117 -10.18 -8.11 23.12
CA SER A 117 -9.42 -7.08 22.40
C SER A 117 -8.05 -6.78 23.04
N TYR A 118 -7.95 -6.78 24.37
CA TYR A 118 -6.67 -6.59 25.08
C TYR A 118 -5.69 -7.75 24.84
N ALA A 119 -6.17 -8.98 25.00
CA ALA A 119 -5.33 -10.18 24.77
C ALA A 119 -4.87 -10.28 23.30
N CYS A 120 -5.75 -9.92 22.34
CA CYS A 120 -5.38 -9.87 20.93
C CYS A 120 -4.37 -8.76 20.62
N THR A 121 -4.49 -7.59 21.28
CA THR A 121 -3.53 -6.50 21.15
C THR A 121 -2.16 -6.90 21.71
N GLU A 122 -2.13 -7.55 22.89
CA GLU A 122 -0.89 -8.09 23.48
C GLU A 122 -0.24 -9.11 22.54
N LEU A 123 -1.01 -10.09 22.08
CA LEU A 123 -0.53 -11.11 21.18
C LEU A 123 0.04 -10.52 19.88
N LEU A 124 -0.65 -9.51 19.28
CA LEU A 124 -0.17 -8.81 18.08
C LEU A 124 1.20 -8.15 18.33
N LEU A 125 1.31 -7.39 19.41
CA LEU A 125 2.54 -6.69 19.77
C LEU A 125 3.68 -7.69 20.09
N ASP A 126 3.37 -8.80 20.76
CA ASP A 126 4.37 -9.74 21.21
C ASP A 126 4.91 -10.59 20.07
N PHE A 127 4.04 -11.11 19.18
CA PHE A 127 4.55 -11.96 18.12
C PHE A 127 5.32 -11.20 17.05
N VAL A 128 4.91 -9.97 16.71
CA VAL A 128 5.61 -9.15 15.73
C VAL A 128 6.97 -8.68 16.25
N GLN A 129 7.08 -8.45 17.56
CA GLN A 129 8.30 -7.99 18.22
C GLN A 129 9.19 -9.11 18.78
N SER A 130 8.91 -10.38 18.46
CA SER A 130 9.67 -11.54 18.91
C SER A 130 9.99 -12.48 17.75
N PRO A 131 11.06 -12.23 16.99
CA PRO A 131 11.42 -13.04 15.83
C PRO A 131 11.91 -14.42 16.24
N TYR A 132 11.60 -15.44 15.43
CA TYR A 132 12.09 -16.80 15.59
C TYR A 132 12.38 -17.41 14.22
N PHE A 133 13.64 -17.36 13.80
CA PHE A 133 14.08 -17.87 12.50
C PHE A 133 15.18 -18.93 12.68
N THR A 134 14.94 -20.13 12.15
CA THR A 134 15.90 -21.23 12.11
C THR A 134 16.11 -21.68 10.68
N GLN A 135 17.22 -22.35 10.40
CA GLN A 135 17.48 -22.91 9.08
C GLN A 135 16.40 -23.91 8.63
N GLU A 136 15.81 -24.62 9.59
CA GLU A 136 14.78 -25.62 9.33
C GLU A 136 13.45 -24.95 8.94
N ASN A 137 12.99 -23.98 9.75
CA ASN A 137 11.72 -23.32 9.47
C ASN A 137 11.78 -22.43 8.22
N VAL A 138 12.95 -21.86 7.90
CA VAL A 138 13.16 -21.12 6.64
C VAL A 138 13.04 -22.05 5.44
N ARG A 139 13.66 -23.27 5.47
CA ARG A 139 13.52 -24.24 4.37
C ARG A 139 12.09 -24.71 4.14
N LYS A 140 11.33 -24.89 5.21
CA LYS A 140 9.91 -25.25 5.11
C LYS A 140 9.14 -24.16 4.40
N GLU A 141 9.35 -22.90 4.78
CA GLU A 141 8.64 -21.75 4.22
C GLU A 141 9.00 -21.48 2.75
N GLN A 142 10.27 -21.72 2.36
CA GLN A 142 10.68 -21.63 0.96
C GLN A 142 9.77 -22.47 0.04
N GLY A 143 9.40 -23.68 0.48
CA GLY A 143 8.50 -24.56 -0.26
C GLY A 143 7.07 -24.04 -0.36
N ILE A 144 6.56 -23.41 0.70
CA ILE A 144 5.20 -22.83 0.75
C ILE A 144 5.11 -21.62 -0.17
N ILE A 145 6.04 -20.69 -0.04
CA ILE A 145 6.06 -19.47 -0.87
C ILE A 145 6.26 -19.79 -2.36
N GLN A 146 7.05 -20.82 -2.70
CA GLN A 146 7.17 -21.23 -4.10
C GLN A 146 5.85 -21.72 -4.71
N GLN A 147 5.00 -22.39 -3.93
CA GLN A 147 3.66 -22.79 -4.38
C GLN A 147 2.75 -21.57 -4.57
N GLU A 148 2.85 -20.59 -3.70
CA GLU A 148 2.15 -19.32 -3.80
C GLU A 148 2.59 -18.52 -5.04
N ILE A 149 3.90 -18.42 -5.29
CA ILE A 149 4.44 -17.79 -6.50
C ILE A 149 3.88 -18.49 -7.76
N GLN A 150 3.79 -19.81 -7.76
CA GLN A 150 3.21 -20.54 -8.89
C GLN A 150 1.74 -20.18 -9.10
N MET A 151 0.96 -20.04 -8.02
CA MET A 151 -0.43 -19.61 -8.09
C MET A 151 -0.58 -18.21 -8.73
N TYR A 152 0.28 -17.25 -8.34
CA TYR A 152 0.28 -15.91 -8.96
C TYR A 152 0.71 -15.93 -10.43
N GLN A 153 1.60 -16.86 -10.82
CA GLN A 153 1.98 -17.00 -12.24
C GLN A 153 0.87 -17.53 -13.12
N ASP A 154 -0.11 -18.21 -12.55
CA ASP A 154 -1.29 -18.72 -13.27
C ASP A 154 -2.43 -17.68 -13.31
N ASP A 155 -2.35 -16.59 -12.52
CA ASP A 155 -3.29 -15.49 -12.52
C ASP A 155 -2.95 -14.46 -13.62
N SER A 156 -3.83 -14.32 -14.61
CA SER A 156 -3.60 -13.44 -15.75
C SER A 156 -3.61 -11.95 -15.40
N ASP A 157 -4.40 -11.53 -14.41
CA ASP A 157 -4.50 -10.11 -14.01
C ASP A 157 -3.28 -9.71 -13.18
N TRP A 158 -2.82 -10.58 -12.28
CA TRP A 158 -1.55 -10.42 -11.62
C TRP A 158 -0.39 -10.32 -12.62
N ARG A 159 -0.32 -11.26 -13.58
CA ARG A 159 0.72 -11.27 -14.63
C ARG A 159 0.69 -10.03 -15.50
N LEU A 160 -0.49 -9.50 -15.78
CA LEU A 160 -0.67 -8.26 -16.54
C LEU A 160 -0.04 -7.06 -15.80
N PHE A 161 -0.37 -6.92 -14.51
CA PHE A 161 0.13 -5.82 -13.70
C PHE A 161 1.63 -5.96 -13.39
N ALA A 162 2.09 -7.13 -12.96
CA ALA A 162 3.51 -7.39 -12.69
C ALA A 162 4.37 -7.23 -13.95
N GLY A 163 3.91 -7.72 -15.10
CA GLY A 163 4.59 -7.54 -16.37
C GLY A 163 4.68 -6.07 -16.80
N LEU A 164 3.63 -5.29 -16.57
CA LEU A 164 3.68 -3.85 -16.81
C LEU A 164 4.74 -3.17 -15.94
N LEU A 165 4.76 -3.44 -14.63
CA LEU A 165 5.73 -2.85 -13.69
C LEU A 165 7.17 -3.23 -14.06
N GLU A 166 7.42 -4.48 -14.43
CA GLU A 166 8.74 -4.93 -14.92
C GLU A 166 9.23 -4.08 -16.10
N LYS A 167 8.33 -3.70 -17.00
CA LYS A 167 8.67 -2.88 -18.17
C LYS A 167 8.71 -1.38 -17.88
N MET A 168 7.93 -0.92 -16.92
CA MET A 168 7.95 0.48 -16.49
C MET A 168 9.20 0.81 -15.68
N TYR A 169 9.67 -0.10 -14.83
CA TYR A 169 10.77 0.12 -13.88
C TYR A 169 11.90 -0.93 -14.01
N PRO A 170 12.46 -1.16 -15.20
CA PRO A 170 13.47 -2.21 -15.38
C PRO A 170 14.67 -2.00 -14.45
N ALA A 171 15.24 -3.11 -13.96
CA ALA A 171 16.39 -3.13 -13.06
C ALA A 171 16.19 -2.34 -11.73
N SER A 172 14.96 -2.26 -11.26
CA SER A 172 14.57 -1.65 -9.99
C SER A 172 13.82 -2.69 -9.16
N PRO A 173 13.84 -2.60 -7.81
CA PRO A 173 13.02 -3.48 -6.97
C PRO A 173 11.51 -3.41 -7.27
N LEU A 174 11.02 -2.31 -7.85
CA LEU A 174 9.61 -2.18 -8.26
C LEU A 174 9.25 -3.08 -9.47
N ALA A 175 10.25 -3.54 -10.23
CA ALA A 175 10.07 -4.50 -11.30
C ALA A 175 9.91 -5.95 -10.81
N ALA A 176 10.30 -6.22 -9.56
CA ALA A 176 10.21 -7.54 -8.97
C ALA A 176 8.83 -7.81 -8.38
N ASP A 177 8.39 -9.05 -8.45
CA ASP A 177 7.21 -9.49 -7.72
C ASP A 177 7.43 -9.35 -6.20
N ILE A 178 6.39 -8.94 -5.47
CA ILE A 178 6.44 -8.79 -4.00
C ILE A 178 6.82 -10.11 -3.33
N ALA A 179 6.34 -11.22 -3.86
CA ALA A 179 6.69 -12.55 -3.37
C ALA A 179 8.07 -13.04 -3.84
N GLY A 180 8.74 -12.29 -4.72
CA GLY A 180 10.02 -12.68 -5.31
C GLY A 180 9.90 -13.75 -6.40
N THR A 181 10.98 -14.50 -6.61
CA THR A 181 11.04 -15.62 -7.55
C THR A 181 11.48 -16.90 -6.83
N PRO A 182 11.23 -18.10 -7.38
CA PRO A 182 11.74 -19.34 -6.78
C PRO A 182 13.26 -19.31 -6.50
N ALA A 183 14.03 -18.64 -7.36
CA ALA A 183 15.47 -18.50 -7.21
C ALA A 183 15.85 -17.58 -6.03
N THR A 184 15.20 -16.40 -5.94
CA THR A 184 15.48 -15.44 -4.86
C THR A 184 15.00 -15.96 -3.52
N ILE A 185 13.82 -16.60 -3.46
CA ILE A 185 13.29 -17.22 -2.24
C ILE A 185 14.21 -18.33 -1.71
N ASN A 186 14.75 -19.19 -2.60
CA ASN A 186 15.70 -20.22 -2.19
C ASN A 186 17.04 -19.67 -1.67
N ALA A 187 17.40 -18.46 -2.01
CA ALA A 187 18.62 -17.80 -1.54
C ALA A 187 18.47 -17.18 -0.15
N ILE A 188 17.24 -16.95 0.35
CA ILE A 188 17.00 -16.35 1.67
C ILE A 188 17.45 -17.28 2.79
N THR A 189 18.21 -16.74 3.73
CA THR A 189 18.71 -17.43 4.91
C THR A 189 18.11 -16.87 6.20
N ALA A 190 18.20 -17.61 7.30
CA ALA A 190 17.78 -17.10 8.61
C ALA A 190 18.58 -15.85 9.03
N ASP A 191 19.86 -15.77 8.67
CA ASP A 191 20.72 -14.59 8.92
C ASP A 191 20.22 -13.35 8.14
N ASP A 192 19.80 -13.52 6.89
CA ASP A 192 19.22 -12.45 6.11
C ASP A 192 17.92 -11.92 6.73
N LEU A 193 17.05 -12.84 7.21
CA LEU A 193 15.82 -12.47 7.90
C LEU A 193 16.10 -11.68 9.17
N TYR A 194 17.04 -12.13 10.02
CA TYR A 194 17.42 -11.38 11.22
C TYR A 194 17.99 -10.00 10.90
N LYS A 195 18.87 -9.87 9.90
CA LYS A 195 19.44 -8.57 9.49
C LYS A 195 18.38 -7.57 9.03
N ASN A 196 17.37 -8.05 8.27
CA ASN A 196 16.25 -7.21 7.84
C ASN A 196 15.33 -6.85 9.01
N TYR A 197 15.01 -7.83 9.86
CA TYR A 197 14.19 -7.64 11.05
C TYR A 197 14.80 -6.62 12.02
N GLU A 198 16.08 -6.72 12.34
CA GLU A 198 16.78 -5.81 13.26
C GLU A 198 16.74 -4.35 12.80
N VAL A 199 16.69 -4.09 11.49
CA VAL A 199 16.66 -2.74 10.94
C VAL A 199 15.22 -2.21 10.84
N PHE A 200 14.28 -3.01 10.36
CA PHE A 200 12.97 -2.52 9.98
C PHE A 200 11.88 -2.74 11.02
N TYR A 201 12.00 -3.73 11.91
CA TYR A 201 11.00 -4.04 12.94
C TYR A 201 11.30 -3.34 14.29
N HIS A 202 12.05 -2.27 14.24
CA HIS A 202 12.29 -1.43 15.41
C HIS A 202 11.08 -0.48 15.63
N PRO A 203 10.65 -0.23 16.89
CA PRO A 203 9.49 0.61 17.20
C PRO A 203 9.49 1.99 16.54
N THR A 204 10.66 2.61 16.34
CA THR A 204 10.77 3.91 15.65
C THR A 204 10.41 3.87 14.16
N ASN A 205 10.41 2.69 13.54
CA ASN A 205 10.02 2.46 12.15
C ASN A 205 8.63 1.84 12.03
N MET A 206 7.88 1.74 13.14
CA MET A 206 6.60 1.05 13.19
C MET A 206 5.49 1.95 13.76
N ASN A 207 4.25 1.61 13.42
CA ASN A 207 3.08 2.20 14.03
C ASN A 207 2.02 1.15 14.33
N LEU A 208 1.27 1.38 15.41
CA LEU A 208 0.11 0.58 15.80
C LEU A 208 -1.16 1.42 15.63
N PHE A 209 -2.14 0.91 14.89
CA PHE A 209 -3.47 1.50 14.78
C PHE A 209 -4.49 0.57 15.42
N LEU A 210 -5.24 1.09 16.40
CA LEU A 210 -6.31 0.36 17.10
C LEU A 210 -7.64 1.10 16.90
N THR A 211 -8.67 0.38 16.48
CA THR A 211 -10.03 0.93 16.35
C THR A 211 -11.07 -0.05 16.86
N GLY A 212 -12.10 0.46 17.53
CA GLY A 212 -13.17 -0.35 18.10
C GLY A 212 -13.78 0.22 19.37
N PRO A 213 -14.65 -0.54 20.07
CA PRO A 213 -15.41 -0.08 21.23
C PRO A 213 -14.61 -0.19 22.55
N PHE A 214 -13.45 0.45 22.63
CA PHE A 214 -12.61 0.47 23.83
C PHE A 214 -12.51 1.88 24.42
N GLN A 215 -12.15 1.94 25.72
CA GLN A 215 -11.80 3.20 26.37
C GLN A 215 -10.34 3.53 26.09
N VAL A 216 -10.11 4.71 25.49
CA VAL A 216 -8.78 5.10 24.97
C VAL A 216 -7.72 5.11 26.06
N GLU A 217 -8.02 5.69 27.24
CA GLU A 217 -7.08 5.79 28.35
C GLU A 217 -6.66 4.43 28.88
N GLU A 218 -7.60 3.48 28.94
CA GLU A 218 -7.35 2.11 29.41
C GLU A 218 -6.50 1.33 28.39
N MET A 219 -6.87 1.38 27.10
CA MET A 219 -6.12 0.73 26.03
C MET A 219 -4.71 1.33 25.92
N ALA A 220 -4.58 2.64 26.00
CA ALA A 220 -3.28 3.32 25.98
C ALA A 220 -2.41 2.94 27.19
N ALA A 221 -3.00 2.81 28.39
CA ALA A 221 -2.26 2.33 29.55
C ALA A 221 -1.76 0.90 29.35
N PHE A 222 -2.60 0.02 28.82
CA PHE A 222 -2.28 -1.37 28.52
C PHE A 222 -1.14 -1.49 27.51
N VAL A 223 -1.20 -0.75 26.38
CA VAL A 223 -0.14 -0.76 25.37
C VAL A 223 1.18 -0.23 25.94
N ARG A 224 1.15 0.83 26.76
CA ARG A 224 2.34 1.36 27.45
C ARG A 224 2.96 0.32 28.41
N GLU A 225 2.15 -0.40 29.16
CA GLU A 225 2.63 -1.46 30.07
C GLU A 225 3.29 -2.59 29.28
N ASN A 226 2.65 -3.08 28.22
CA ASN A 226 3.24 -4.09 27.33
C ASN A 226 4.60 -3.62 26.78
N GLN A 227 4.66 -2.41 26.20
CA GLN A 227 5.88 -1.89 25.60
C GLN A 227 6.99 -1.54 26.63
N ALA A 228 6.62 -1.23 27.86
CA ALA A 228 7.59 -0.96 28.93
C ALA A 228 8.34 -2.21 29.42
N THR A 229 7.82 -3.42 29.15
CA THR A 229 8.50 -4.67 29.47
C THR A 229 9.58 -5.06 28.44
N LYS A 230 9.57 -4.40 27.28
CA LYS A 230 10.45 -4.73 26.14
C LYS A 230 11.64 -3.77 26.08
N CYS A 231 12.80 -4.31 25.74
CA CYS A 231 14.03 -3.54 25.60
C CYS A 231 14.42 -3.45 24.12
N PHE A 232 14.53 -2.24 23.60
CA PHE A 232 15.04 -1.96 22.27
C PHE A 232 16.28 -1.09 22.39
N GLU A 233 17.33 -1.43 21.65
CA GLU A 233 18.50 -0.56 21.54
C GLU A 233 18.16 0.68 20.72
N ALA A 234 18.80 1.82 21.01
CA ALA A 234 18.59 3.02 20.21
C ALA A 234 18.96 2.76 18.74
N GLN A 235 18.10 3.18 17.83
CA GLN A 235 18.30 3.01 16.39
C GLN A 235 18.08 4.33 15.65
N GLU A 236 18.92 4.55 14.64
CA GLU A 236 18.73 5.62 13.66
C GLU A 236 17.70 5.19 12.58
N VAL A 237 17.22 6.17 11.81
CA VAL A 237 16.33 5.90 10.68
C VAL A 237 17.03 4.97 9.68
N PRO A 238 16.38 3.92 9.18
CA PRO A 238 16.97 3.00 8.20
C PRO A 238 17.49 3.72 6.96
N LEU A 239 18.77 3.53 6.64
CA LEU A 239 19.38 4.08 5.43
C LEU A 239 19.14 3.14 4.25
N ARG A 240 18.19 3.50 3.40
CA ARG A 240 17.81 2.77 2.18
C ARG A 240 18.55 3.30 0.97
N GLN A 241 18.82 2.44 0.01
CA GLN A 241 19.32 2.90 -1.29
C GLN A 241 18.20 3.61 -2.04
N GLU A 242 18.56 4.69 -2.72
CA GLU A 242 17.64 5.43 -3.60
C GLU A 242 17.12 4.51 -4.72
N LEU A 243 15.81 4.56 -4.97
CA LEU A 243 15.20 3.81 -6.05
C LEU A 243 15.68 4.33 -7.41
N ARG A 244 16.27 3.47 -8.21
CA ARG A 244 16.69 3.76 -9.59
C ARG A 244 16.13 2.72 -10.51
N ALA A 245 15.61 3.16 -11.64
CA ALA A 245 15.13 2.29 -12.71
C ALA A 245 15.79 2.68 -14.03
N ALA A 246 16.02 1.70 -14.89
CA ALA A 246 16.46 1.93 -16.26
C ALA A 246 15.34 2.54 -17.10
N GLU A 247 15.65 2.90 -18.35
CA GLU A 247 14.66 3.38 -19.32
C GLU A 247 13.57 2.31 -19.52
N PRO A 248 12.29 2.71 -19.51
CA PRO A 248 11.18 1.79 -19.66
C PRO A 248 11.16 1.14 -21.05
N LYS A 249 10.60 -0.06 -21.12
CA LYS A 249 10.44 -0.82 -22.36
C LYS A 249 8.94 -0.99 -22.62
N SER A 250 8.49 -0.69 -23.82
CA SER A 250 7.07 -0.77 -24.20
C SER A 250 6.82 -1.80 -25.30
N GLY A 251 5.57 -2.28 -25.38
CA GLY A 251 5.09 -3.11 -26.49
C GLY A 251 5.34 -4.61 -26.32
N GLU A 252 5.58 -5.11 -25.12
CA GLU A 252 5.72 -6.54 -24.88
C GLU A 252 4.36 -7.25 -24.90
N VAL A 253 4.36 -8.45 -25.48
CA VAL A 253 3.18 -9.32 -25.61
C VAL A 253 3.50 -10.69 -25.02
N LEU A 254 2.67 -11.14 -24.09
CA LEU A 254 2.76 -12.45 -23.44
C LEU A 254 1.56 -13.30 -23.85
N ALA A 255 1.80 -14.55 -24.26
CA ALA A 255 0.72 -15.50 -24.56
C ALA A 255 0.39 -16.32 -23.30
N LEU A 256 -0.87 -16.28 -22.85
CA LEU A 256 -1.40 -17.06 -21.73
C LEU A 256 -2.75 -17.71 -22.10
N GLU A 257 -3.24 -18.58 -21.24
CA GLU A 257 -4.58 -19.16 -21.37
C GLU A 257 -5.64 -18.16 -20.87
N VAL A 258 -6.03 -17.25 -21.74
CA VAL A 258 -7.07 -16.25 -21.50
C VAL A 258 -8.13 -16.31 -22.60
N ALA A 259 -9.35 -15.94 -22.29
CA ALA A 259 -10.46 -15.94 -23.25
C ALA A 259 -10.39 -14.76 -24.24
N MET A 260 -9.83 -13.64 -23.80
CA MET A 260 -9.73 -12.39 -24.54
C MET A 260 -8.37 -11.72 -24.28
N PRO A 261 -7.83 -10.95 -25.22
CA PRO A 261 -6.63 -10.18 -24.95
C PRO A 261 -6.84 -9.15 -23.83
N LYS A 262 -5.82 -8.94 -23.02
CA LYS A 262 -5.79 -7.97 -21.91
C LYS A 262 -4.74 -6.89 -22.18
N LEU A 263 -5.09 -5.65 -21.94
CA LEU A 263 -4.17 -4.51 -22.05
C LEU A 263 -3.86 -3.97 -20.66
N ALA A 264 -2.58 -3.71 -20.41
CA ALA A 264 -2.13 -2.77 -19.39
C ALA A 264 -1.38 -1.62 -20.07
N LEU A 265 -1.84 -0.39 -19.81
CA LEU A 265 -1.20 0.84 -20.24
C LEU A 265 -0.71 1.57 -19.00
N GLY A 266 0.60 1.69 -18.83
CA GLY A 266 1.23 2.40 -17.74
C GLY A 266 1.79 3.75 -18.18
N LEU A 267 1.66 4.73 -17.32
CA LEU A 267 2.21 6.07 -17.46
C LEU A 267 3.18 6.29 -16.29
N ARG A 268 4.46 6.00 -16.48
CA ARG A 268 5.49 6.20 -15.45
C ARG A 268 5.76 7.70 -15.30
N GLY A 269 5.59 8.24 -14.09
CA GLY A 269 5.95 9.61 -13.77
C GLY A 269 7.47 9.79 -13.62
N GLU A 270 8.00 10.85 -14.21
CA GLU A 270 9.41 11.27 -14.10
C GLU A 270 9.55 12.71 -13.62
N ASP A 271 8.45 13.37 -13.28
CA ASP A 271 8.44 14.69 -12.68
C ASP A 271 8.77 14.65 -11.19
N PHE A 272 9.17 15.80 -10.66
CA PHE A 272 9.49 15.92 -9.24
C PHE A 272 8.21 16.01 -8.40
N LEU A 273 8.08 15.09 -7.45
CA LEU A 273 6.97 15.13 -6.51
C LEU A 273 7.08 16.35 -5.56
N PRO A 274 5.93 16.93 -5.18
CA PRO A 274 5.90 17.98 -4.17
C PRO A 274 6.54 17.50 -2.86
N GLN A 275 7.38 18.31 -2.25
CA GLN A 275 8.07 17.96 -1.01
C GLN A 275 7.14 18.06 0.22
N GLU A 276 6.25 19.05 0.23
CA GLU A 276 5.28 19.24 1.30
C GLU A 276 4.18 18.15 1.23
N ALA A 277 3.88 17.51 2.35
CA ALA A 277 2.91 16.42 2.45
C ALA A 277 1.52 16.78 1.89
N ARG A 278 1.01 17.98 2.23
CA ARG A 278 -0.30 18.45 1.75
C ARG A 278 -0.31 18.65 0.23
N ALA A 279 0.75 19.22 -0.34
CA ALA A 279 0.87 19.41 -1.78
C ALA A 279 1.00 18.05 -2.51
N ARG A 280 1.72 17.10 -1.92
CA ARG A 280 1.87 15.74 -2.45
C ARG A 280 0.54 14.98 -2.45
N MET A 281 -0.23 15.07 -1.37
CA MET A 281 -1.57 14.48 -1.30
C MET A 281 -2.53 15.10 -2.32
N LYS A 282 -2.52 16.44 -2.47
CA LYS A 282 -3.29 17.12 -3.52
C LYS A 282 -2.86 16.71 -4.92
N TYR A 283 -1.58 16.49 -5.14
CA TYR A 283 -1.06 15.99 -6.42
C TYR A 283 -1.57 14.57 -6.72
N LYS A 284 -1.54 13.66 -5.73
CA LYS A 284 -2.10 12.30 -5.84
C LYS A 284 -3.58 12.35 -6.21
N ILE A 285 -4.38 13.02 -5.38
CA ILE A 285 -5.83 13.12 -5.55
C ILE A 285 -6.17 13.84 -6.87
N GLY A 286 -5.46 14.92 -7.20
CA GLY A 286 -5.68 15.70 -8.42
C GLY A 286 -5.44 14.88 -9.69
N ASN A 287 -4.37 14.06 -9.73
CA ASN A 287 -4.13 13.19 -10.87
C ASN A 287 -5.14 12.04 -10.95
N GLN A 288 -5.58 11.46 -9.81
CA GLN A 288 -6.66 10.48 -9.83
C GLN A 288 -7.95 11.10 -10.40
N ILE A 289 -8.37 12.27 -9.89
CA ILE A 289 -9.56 12.97 -10.40
C ILE A 289 -9.40 13.32 -11.89
N PHE A 290 -8.22 13.72 -12.32
CA PHE A 290 -7.96 13.99 -13.74
C PHE A 290 -8.24 12.77 -14.62
N LEU A 291 -7.77 11.59 -14.19
CA LEU A 291 -8.03 10.35 -14.91
C LEU A 291 -9.52 9.97 -14.88
N ASP A 292 -10.18 10.15 -13.73
CA ASP A 292 -11.61 9.86 -13.57
C ASP A 292 -12.49 10.80 -14.41
N LEU A 293 -12.11 12.09 -14.54
CA LEU A 293 -12.79 13.03 -15.42
C LEU A 293 -12.78 12.55 -16.87
N LEU A 294 -11.66 12.00 -17.34
CA LEU A 294 -11.50 11.61 -18.75
C LEU A 294 -12.00 10.19 -19.06
N PHE A 295 -11.86 9.27 -18.10
CA PHE A 295 -12.01 7.84 -18.34
C PHE A 295 -12.84 7.12 -17.28
N GLY A 296 -13.28 7.80 -16.24
CA GLY A 296 -14.14 7.23 -15.20
C GLY A 296 -15.54 6.91 -15.74
N ARG A 297 -16.29 6.09 -15.02
CA ARG A 297 -17.62 5.58 -15.43
C ARG A 297 -18.64 6.67 -15.71
N THR A 298 -18.43 7.89 -15.21
CA THR A 298 -19.30 9.06 -15.42
C THR A 298 -18.91 9.89 -16.64
N SER A 299 -17.79 9.56 -17.32
CA SER A 299 -17.34 10.27 -18.50
C SER A 299 -18.04 9.81 -19.79
N GLN A 300 -18.26 10.71 -20.74
CA GLN A 300 -18.77 10.35 -22.07
C GLN A 300 -17.81 9.39 -22.79
N ARG A 301 -16.51 9.56 -22.57
CA ARG A 301 -15.50 8.69 -23.19
C ARG A 301 -15.62 7.26 -22.71
N TYR A 302 -15.87 7.02 -21.41
CA TYR A 302 -16.12 5.66 -20.92
C TYR A 302 -17.30 5.04 -21.66
N GLU A 303 -18.42 5.77 -21.76
CA GLU A 303 -19.62 5.30 -22.47
C GLU A 303 -19.34 5.02 -23.95
N GLU A 304 -18.61 5.91 -24.63
CA GLU A 304 -18.21 5.72 -26.03
C GLU A 304 -17.33 4.48 -26.22
N LEU A 305 -16.32 4.26 -25.39
CA LEU A 305 -15.44 3.10 -25.44
C LEU A 305 -16.22 1.81 -25.15
N TYR A 306 -17.10 1.82 -24.16
CA TYR A 306 -17.96 0.70 -23.81
C TYR A 306 -18.91 0.32 -24.97
N ASN A 307 -19.60 1.30 -25.53
CA ASN A 307 -20.52 1.11 -26.64
C ASN A 307 -19.82 0.64 -27.94
N GLN A 308 -18.54 0.96 -28.12
CA GLN A 308 -17.71 0.45 -29.21
C GLN A 308 -17.15 -0.95 -28.95
N GLY A 309 -17.36 -1.52 -27.76
CA GLY A 309 -16.78 -2.80 -27.34
C GLY A 309 -15.25 -2.75 -27.22
N LEU A 310 -14.68 -1.55 -27.00
CA LEU A 310 -13.23 -1.41 -26.76
C LEU A 310 -12.86 -1.63 -25.28
N ILE A 311 -13.82 -1.48 -24.39
CA ILE A 311 -13.72 -1.80 -22.96
C ILE A 311 -14.98 -2.55 -22.52
N ASP A 312 -14.88 -3.21 -21.39
CA ASP A 312 -15.98 -3.83 -20.67
C ASP A 312 -15.90 -3.50 -19.16
N ASP A 313 -16.61 -4.23 -18.31
CA ASP A 313 -16.63 -4.01 -16.87
C ASP A 313 -15.29 -4.29 -16.17
N SER A 314 -14.33 -4.94 -16.84
CA SER A 314 -12.96 -5.17 -16.35
C SER A 314 -12.09 -3.93 -16.45
N PHE A 315 -12.52 -2.90 -17.19
CA PHE A 315 -11.75 -1.68 -17.37
C PHE A 315 -11.60 -0.92 -16.06
N GLY A 316 -10.35 -0.71 -15.66
CA GLY A 316 -9.97 0.01 -14.45
C GLY A 316 -8.84 0.99 -14.71
N LEU A 317 -8.74 1.97 -13.83
CA LEU A 317 -7.65 2.93 -13.81
C LEU A 317 -7.29 3.30 -12.36
N SER A 318 -6.02 3.61 -12.12
CA SER A 318 -5.55 4.15 -10.85
C SER A 318 -4.34 5.06 -11.03
N PHE A 319 -4.12 5.94 -10.06
CA PHE A 319 -2.91 6.74 -9.91
C PHE A 319 -2.22 6.37 -8.60
N GLU A 320 -1.06 5.75 -8.71
CA GLU A 320 -0.26 5.30 -7.58
C GLU A 320 0.85 6.32 -7.28
N LEU A 321 1.03 6.62 -6.00
CA LEU A 321 2.08 7.53 -5.55
C LEU A 321 2.66 7.06 -4.22
N ASP A 322 3.96 6.84 -4.23
CA ASP A 322 4.85 6.68 -3.07
C ASP A 322 5.87 7.82 -3.09
N GLU A 323 6.61 8.04 -2.04
CA GLU A 323 7.68 9.05 -2.03
C GLU A 323 8.79 8.78 -3.06
N ARG A 324 8.94 7.53 -3.48
CA ARG A 324 10.00 7.02 -4.35
C ARG A 324 9.58 6.81 -5.79
N PHE A 325 8.26 6.72 -6.08
CA PHE A 325 7.71 6.49 -7.42
C PHE A 325 6.29 7.01 -7.55
N HIS A 326 5.87 7.26 -8.77
CA HIS A 326 4.46 7.49 -9.10
C HIS A 326 4.17 7.08 -10.54
N PHE A 327 2.97 6.58 -10.75
CA PHE A 327 2.51 6.17 -12.07
C PHE A 327 0.98 6.14 -12.15
N ALA A 328 0.46 6.20 -13.36
CA ALA A 328 -0.92 5.83 -13.63
C ALA A 328 -0.95 4.49 -14.38
N VAL A 329 -2.02 3.74 -14.17
CA VAL A 329 -2.25 2.48 -14.88
C VAL A 329 -3.70 2.39 -15.36
N PHE A 330 -3.86 1.89 -16.58
CA PHE A 330 -5.14 1.46 -17.14
C PHE A 330 -5.04 -0.04 -17.43
N THR A 331 -6.03 -0.79 -17.03
CA THR A 331 -6.12 -2.23 -17.31
C THR A 331 -7.50 -2.58 -17.84
N GLY A 332 -7.60 -3.65 -18.61
CA GLY A 332 -8.89 -4.16 -19.04
C GLY A 332 -8.78 -5.19 -20.17
N ASP A 333 -9.86 -5.93 -20.34
CA ASP A 333 -10.04 -6.87 -21.41
C ASP A 333 -10.48 -6.12 -22.68
N THR A 334 -9.93 -6.48 -23.83
CA THR A 334 -10.26 -5.81 -25.10
C THR A 334 -9.85 -6.64 -26.30
N GLU A 335 -10.71 -6.73 -27.30
CA GLU A 335 -10.35 -7.40 -28.57
C GLU A 335 -9.29 -6.63 -29.36
N ASN A 336 -9.10 -5.34 -29.07
CA ASN A 336 -8.15 -4.49 -29.80
C ASN A 336 -7.25 -3.65 -28.87
N PRO A 337 -6.26 -4.28 -28.21
CA PRO A 337 -5.34 -3.61 -27.28
C PRO A 337 -4.64 -2.39 -27.89
N LYS A 338 -4.25 -2.48 -29.16
CA LYS A 338 -3.58 -1.38 -29.84
C LYS A 338 -4.48 -0.17 -30.01
N LYS A 339 -5.71 -0.37 -30.49
CA LYS A 339 -6.67 0.71 -30.69
C LYS A 339 -7.05 1.36 -29.37
N LEU A 340 -7.27 0.55 -28.32
CA LEU A 340 -7.57 1.08 -26.98
C LEU A 340 -6.41 1.93 -26.46
N SER A 341 -5.19 1.43 -26.52
CA SER A 341 -4.00 2.17 -26.09
C SER A 341 -3.83 3.50 -26.84
N GLU A 342 -3.98 3.49 -28.17
CA GLU A 342 -3.89 4.70 -29.00
C GLU A 342 -4.97 5.72 -28.61
N THR A 343 -6.23 5.27 -28.40
CA THR A 343 -7.35 6.14 -28.01
C THR A 343 -7.15 6.76 -26.64
N LEU A 344 -6.67 6.00 -25.64
CA LEU A 344 -6.36 6.52 -24.32
C LEU A 344 -5.25 7.57 -24.37
N GLN A 345 -4.17 7.30 -25.12
CA GLN A 345 -3.06 8.25 -25.27
C GLN A 345 -3.46 9.53 -26.01
N GLU A 346 -4.32 9.44 -26.99
CA GLU A 346 -4.80 10.60 -27.75
C GLU A 346 -5.70 11.49 -26.86
N ALA A 347 -6.54 10.87 -26.04
CA ALA A 347 -7.37 11.58 -25.07
C ALA A 347 -6.52 12.34 -24.04
N LEU A 348 -5.48 11.72 -23.50
CA LEU A 348 -4.54 12.38 -22.60
C LEU A 348 -3.84 13.59 -23.22
N LYS A 349 -3.55 13.56 -24.50
CA LYS A 349 -2.93 14.71 -25.22
C LYS A 349 -3.90 15.84 -25.49
N SER A 350 -5.18 15.51 -25.67
CA SER A 350 -6.24 16.45 -26.07
C SER A 350 -7.18 16.88 -24.92
N TYR A 351 -6.87 16.55 -23.67
CA TYR A 351 -7.77 16.73 -22.53
C TYR A 351 -8.32 18.15 -22.35
N LYS A 352 -7.54 19.18 -22.74
CA LYS A 352 -7.96 20.60 -22.60
C LYS A 352 -9.21 20.98 -23.40
N ILE A 353 -9.53 20.22 -24.43
CA ILE A 353 -10.73 20.40 -25.26
C ILE A 353 -11.79 19.34 -24.99
N ASP A 354 -11.55 18.47 -24.02
CA ASP A 354 -12.48 17.42 -23.62
C ASP A 354 -13.68 18.03 -22.87
N ARG A 355 -14.89 17.58 -23.20
CA ARG A 355 -16.13 18.10 -22.57
C ARG A 355 -16.24 17.69 -21.11
N ASP A 356 -15.70 16.52 -20.77
CA ASP A 356 -15.72 15.97 -19.42
C ASP A 356 -14.71 16.68 -18.50
N PHE A 357 -13.71 17.36 -19.06
CA PHE A 357 -12.79 18.19 -18.29
C PHE A 357 -13.44 19.55 -17.95
N SER A 358 -14.42 19.53 -17.05
CA SER A 358 -15.28 20.66 -16.71
C SER A 358 -15.50 20.79 -15.20
N GLU A 359 -15.83 22.01 -14.76
CA GLU A 359 -16.14 22.28 -13.35
C GLU A 359 -17.40 21.51 -12.91
N GLU A 360 -18.40 21.37 -13.78
CA GLU A 360 -19.63 20.65 -13.48
C GLU A 360 -19.35 19.17 -13.20
N HIS A 361 -18.56 18.52 -14.06
CA HIS A 361 -18.18 17.12 -13.88
C HIS A 361 -17.25 16.93 -12.67
N LEU A 362 -16.33 17.87 -12.42
CA LEU A 362 -15.50 17.86 -11.21
C LEU A 362 -16.36 17.87 -9.95
N GLN A 363 -17.39 18.69 -9.88
CA GLN A 363 -18.29 18.75 -8.72
C GLN A 363 -19.11 17.46 -8.56
N LEU A 364 -19.41 16.76 -9.64
CA LEU A 364 -20.05 15.45 -9.61
C LEU A 364 -19.10 14.39 -9.01
N LEU A 365 -17.89 14.28 -9.53
CA LEU A 365 -16.88 13.33 -9.04
C LEU A 365 -16.50 13.56 -7.58
N LYS A 366 -16.34 14.81 -7.16
CA LYS A 366 -16.08 15.11 -5.73
C LYS A 366 -17.20 14.61 -4.82
N ARG A 367 -18.44 14.71 -5.23
CA ARG A 367 -19.59 14.18 -4.46
C ARG A 367 -19.60 12.66 -4.42
N GLU A 368 -19.29 12.04 -5.54
CA GLU A 368 -19.13 10.56 -5.63
C GLU A 368 -18.02 10.10 -4.69
N MET A 369 -16.81 10.63 -4.83
CA MET A 369 -15.66 10.28 -3.99
C MET A 369 -15.93 10.52 -2.49
N LEU A 370 -16.62 11.59 -2.13
CA LEU A 370 -17.03 11.83 -0.75
C LEU A 370 -18.08 10.81 -0.28
N GLY A 371 -19.01 10.40 -1.14
CA GLY A 371 -19.99 9.35 -0.85
C GLY A 371 -19.29 8.01 -0.56
N ASP A 372 -18.36 7.62 -1.41
CA ASP A 372 -17.57 6.39 -1.26
C ASP A 372 -16.70 6.45 0.00
N TYR A 373 -16.04 7.58 0.24
CA TYR A 373 -15.27 7.80 1.45
C TYR A 373 -16.12 7.62 2.72
N PHE A 374 -17.29 8.29 2.81
CA PHE A 374 -18.17 8.15 3.97
C PHE A 374 -18.74 6.73 4.10
N SER A 375 -19.04 6.07 3.00
CA SER A 375 -19.46 4.67 3.00
C SER A 375 -18.37 3.74 3.53
N SER A 376 -17.11 3.99 3.16
CA SER A 376 -15.96 3.19 3.58
C SER A 376 -15.64 3.30 5.08
N LEU A 377 -16.05 4.39 5.74
CA LEU A 377 -15.92 4.54 7.19
C LEU A 377 -16.75 3.52 8.00
N ASN A 378 -17.61 2.74 7.37
CA ASN A 378 -18.31 1.63 7.99
C ASN A 378 -17.44 0.36 8.16
N SER A 379 -16.25 0.30 7.57
CA SER A 379 -15.30 -0.81 7.70
C SER A 379 -14.09 -0.40 8.54
N LEU A 380 -13.93 -1.02 9.72
CA LEU A 380 -12.75 -0.79 10.58
C LEU A 380 -11.46 -1.23 9.88
N GLU A 381 -11.51 -2.31 9.11
CA GLU A 381 -10.40 -2.81 8.32
C GLU A 381 -9.97 -1.81 7.25
N TYR A 382 -10.94 -1.30 6.48
CA TYR A 382 -10.67 -0.29 5.46
C TYR A 382 -10.05 0.98 6.07
N ILE A 383 -10.63 1.49 7.17
CA ILE A 383 -10.09 2.66 7.89
C ILE A 383 -8.64 2.41 8.30
N ALA A 384 -8.36 1.28 8.95
CA ALA A 384 -7.02 0.97 9.44
C ALA A 384 -6.01 0.83 8.29
N SER A 385 -6.39 0.13 7.22
CA SER A 385 -5.54 -0.06 6.03
C SER A 385 -5.25 1.26 5.32
N GLN A 386 -6.27 2.06 5.04
CA GLN A 386 -6.09 3.36 4.39
C GLN A 386 -5.32 4.34 5.27
N PHE A 387 -5.64 4.40 6.55
CA PHE A 387 -4.89 5.23 7.50
C PHE A 387 -3.40 4.88 7.48
N SER A 388 -3.04 3.60 7.60
CA SER A 388 -1.63 3.16 7.62
C SER A 388 -0.90 3.39 6.29
N SER A 389 -1.62 3.49 5.16
CA SER A 389 -1.02 3.80 3.85
C SER A 389 -0.84 5.29 3.60
N GLU A 390 -1.58 6.14 4.29
CA GLU A 390 -1.70 7.57 4.02
C GLU A 390 -1.29 8.43 5.22
N ILE A 391 -0.30 7.98 5.97
CA ILE A 391 0.32 8.80 7.02
C ILE A 391 1.44 9.62 6.39
N TYR A 392 1.23 10.92 6.28
CA TYR A 392 2.22 11.87 5.77
C TYR A 392 2.41 13.00 6.79
N GLU A 393 3.45 12.90 7.62
CA GLU A 393 3.72 13.88 8.67
C GLU A 393 2.50 14.09 9.60
N ASP A 394 1.78 15.22 9.43
CA ASP A 394 0.59 15.60 10.20
C ASP A 394 -0.74 15.34 9.47
N LEU A 395 -0.68 14.82 8.22
CA LEU A 395 -1.83 14.47 7.40
C LEU A 395 -2.07 12.96 7.38
N ASN A 396 -3.32 12.59 7.23
CA ASN A 396 -3.73 11.19 7.13
C ASN A 396 -5.08 11.05 6.41
N PHE A 397 -5.58 9.83 6.32
CA PHE A 397 -6.83 9.46 5.68
C PHE A 397 -8.04 10.35 6.07
N PHE A 398 -8.13 10.86 7.31
CA PHE A 398 -9.25 11.70 7.75
C PHE A 398 -9.19 13.14 7.23
N ASP A 399 -8.10 13.57 6.65
CA ASP A 399 -7.96 14.89 6.03
C ASP A 399 -8.48 14.91 4.57
N LEU A 400 -8.76 13.74 3.96
CA LEU A 400 -9.20 13.59 2.58
C LEU A 400 -10.44 14.45 2.22
N PRO A 401 -11.53 14.50 3.04
CA PRO A 401 -12.69 15.31 2.70
C PRO A 401 -12.41 16.81 2.62
N GLU A 402 -11.46 17.31 3.40
CA GLU A 402 -11.05 18.70 3.36
C GLU A 402 -10.22 18.99 2.10
N LEU A 403 -9.26 18.12 1.80
CA LEU A 403 -8.43 18.21 0.60
C LEU A 403 -9.25 18.16 -0.69
N LEU A 404 -10.24 17.25 -0.76
CA LEU A 404 -11.17 17.17 -1.91
C LEU A 404 -11.96 18.47 -2.10
N ASN A 405 -12.44 19.10 -1.02
CA ASN A 405 -13.18 20.36 -1.14
C ASN A 405 -12.29 21.51 -1.61
N GLU A 406 -11.03 21.54 -1.25
CA GLU A 406 -10.08 22.60 -1.62
C GLU A 406 -9.61 22.52 -3.06
N LEU A 407 -9.55 21.32 -3.66
CA LEU A 407 -9.07 21.15 -5.03
C LEU A 407 -9.98 21.86 -6.03
N THR A 408 -9.41 22.67 -6.90
CA THR A 408 -10.09 23.33 -8.03
C THR A 408 -9.73 22.66 -9.35
N LEU A 409 -10.51 22.90 -10.40
CA LEU A 409 -10.18 22.40 -11.74
C LEU A 409 -8.79 22.89 -12.20
N ALA A 410 -8.40 24.10 -11.81
CA ALA A 410 -7.07 24.66 -12.12
C ALA A 410 -5.94 23.91 -11.37
N ASP A 411 -6.16 23.46 -10.12
CA ASP A 411 -5.20 22.66 -9.39
C ASP A 411 -5.02 21.28 -10.05
N ILE A 412 -6.13 20.68 -10.50
CA ILE A 412 -6.13 19.40 -11.22
C ILE A 412 -5.41 19.54 -12.55
N GLU A 413 -5.73 20.59 -13.34
CA GLU A 413 -5.04 20.88 -14.60
C GLU A 413 -3.52 21.02 -14.40
N LYS A 414 -3.12 21.76 -13.37
CA LYS A 414 -1.70 21.97 -13.05
C LYS A 414 -1.00 20.66 -12.72
N SER A 415 -1.60 19.80 -11.88
CA SER A 415 -1.04 18.50 -11.52
C SER A 415 -0.94 17.56 -12.73
N ALA A 416 -2.00 17.49 -13.53
CA ALA A 416 -2.05 16.70 -14.75
C ALA A 416 -1.05 17.18 -15.80
N GLU A 417 -0.91 18.48 -16.00
CA GLU A 417 0.07 19.05 -16.94
C GLU A 417 1.51 18.73 -16.52
N GLN A 418 1.81 18.80 -15.22
CA GLN A 418 3.12 18.43 -14.67
C GLN A 418 3.41 16.95 -14.96
N PHE A 419 2.49 16.05 -14.65
CA PHE A 419 2.62 14.62 -14.85
C PHE A 419 2.75 14.24 -16.34
N ILE A 420 1.81 14.73 -17.20
CA ILE A 420 1.77 14.38 -18.62
C ILE A 420 3.04 14.84 -19.37
N LYS A 421 3.62 15.99 -19.01
CA LYS A 421 4.84 16.49 -19.65
C LYS A 421 6.06 15.61 -19.43
N ALA A 422 6.11 14.90 -18.33
CA ALA A 422 7.27 14.12 -17.92
C ALA A 422 7.03 12.60 -18.01
N MET A 423 5.80 12.14 -18.21
CA MET A 423 5.48 10.73 -18.19
C MET A 423 6.10 9.95 -19.36
N LYS A 424 6.45 8.70 -19.09
CA LYS A 424 6.82 7.69 -20.09
C LYS A 424 5.67 6.69 -20.24
N VAL A 425 5.27 6.42 -21.49
CA VAL A 425 4.18 5.51 -21.78
C VAL A 425 4.73 4.09 -22.02
N VAL A 426 4.14 3.12 -21.36
CA VAL A 426 4.49 1.69 -21.46
C VAL A 426 3.22 0.88 -21.67
N THR A 427 3.27 -0.07 -22.59
CA THR A 427 2.20 -1.03 -22.80
C THR A 427 2.70 -2.45 -22.56
N PHE A 428 1.87 -3.24 -21.92
CA PHE A 428 2.04 -4.69 -21.79
C PHE A 428 0.72 -5.36 -22.15
N THR A 429 0.77 -6.43 -22.91
CA THR A 429 -0.43 -7.09 -23.43
C THR A 429 -0.35 -8.60 -23.18
N ILE A 430 -1.45 -9.18 -22.72
CA ILE A 430 -1.62 -10.64 -22.69
C ILE A 430 -2.57 -11.02 -23.82
N VAL A 431 -2.20 -12.06 -24.57
CA VAL A 431 -3.02 -12.59 -25.68
C VAL A 431 -3.33 -14.06 -25.46
N PRO A 432 -4.44 -14.57 -25.98
CA PRO A 432 -4.73 -16.01 -26.00
C PRO A 432 -3.60 -16.81 -26.67
N LYS A 433 -3.28 -18.00 -26.10
CA LYS A 433 -2.33 -18.96 -26.70
C LYS A 433 -2.90 -19.56 -27.95
#